data_45d1270779e30f1158caea190d302111
#
_entry.id   45d1270779e30f1158caea190d302111
#
_cell.length_a   1.000
_cell.length_b   1.000
_cell.length_c   1.000
_cell.angle_alpha   90.00
_cell.angle_beta   90.00
_cell.angle_gamma   90.00
#
_symmetry.space_group_name_H-M   'P 1'
#
loop_
_entity.id
_entity.type
_entity.pdbx_description
1 polymer ?
#
loop_
_entity_poly.entity_id
_entity_poly.type
_entity_poly.pdbx_seq_one_letter_code
_entity_poly.pdbx_strand_id
1 'polypeptide(L)'
;MLRSLVFIATALLVSVGCAGPGKAPDTSRKGCIESFDSSKDYFPEKTTPEFAENFSLEYHNSYKVVTVRRPADVGMEEKYVLLQCGAPRPELPAVLSRAPVITVPITSLFSASSTHMPLLVDLGHVEVLTGVAQARYITTEPILDWIRQGHVTEYAANDVIDTETVILKAPAIVMSSGGFPEAYNTLQKAGIAVVTNVEWQERSALARAEWLKFMAVFLNEEGKANGQFNAIRDRYMALKDRVIKLPEKARPRVMTGTVYRGTFDISGGASYVARLIADAGGVYVWAENKASGGTSVDIESQIARAADADIWINGGDWTSLKDMLAEEPRYRHFKSFQQGNVWLYNRIVHENGGYDYWSRGITRPDLILGDLIKIFHPELARDHEFVWYKQVPRE
;
A
#
# COMPACT_ATOMS: atom_id res chain seq x y z
N MET A 1 71.76 56.46 -9.37
CA MET A 1 71.29 55.39 -8.51
C MET A 1 69.82 55.67 -8.22
N LEU A 2 68.92 55.11 -9.05
CA LEU A 2 67.46 55.26 -8.90
C LEU A 2 66.86 53.94 -8.44
N ARG A 3 66.23 53.91 -7.26
CA ARG A 3 65.50 52.76 -6.72
C ARG A 3 64.02 52.90 -7.15
N SER A 4 63.56 52.03 -8.01
CA SER A 4 62.16 51.89 -8.38
C SER A 4 61.41 51.11 -7.32
N LEU A 5 60.38 51.72 -6.72
CA LEU A 5 59.36 51.05 -5.88
C LEU A 5 58.28 50.43 -6.75
N VAL A 6 58.11 49.11 -6.67
CA VAL A 6 56.98 48.40 -7.28
C VAL A 6 55.83 48.32 -6.26
N PHE A 7 54.72 48.92 -6.53
CA PHE A 7 53.44 48.76 -5.79
C PHE A 7 52.74 47.51 -6.35
N ILE A 8 52.57 46.51 -5.50
CA ILE A 8 51.72 45.35 -5.78
C ILE A 8 50.31 45.69 -5.28
N ALA A 9 49.37 45.89 -6.18
CA ALA A 9 47.94 46.04 -5.87
C ALA A 9 47.32 44.63 -5.82
N THR A 10 46.93 44.21 -4.59
CA THR A 10 46.19 42.98 -4.38
C THR A 10 44.70 43.23 -4.64
N ALA A 11 44.21 42.73 -5.78
CA ALA A 11 42.77 42.75 -6.08
C ALA A 11 42.07 41.62 -5.33
N LEU A 12 41.22 41.95 -4.37
CA LEU A 12 40.22 41.01 -3.76
C LEU A 12 39.13 40.73 -4.77
N LEU A 13 39.11 39.53 -5.33
CA LEU A 13 37.97 38.99 -6.08
C LEU A 13 36.90 38.52 -5.10
N VAL A 14 35.86 39.33 -4.95
CA VAL A 14 34.60 38.91 -4.29
C VAL A 14 33.82 38.08 -5.29
N SER A 15 33.82 36.77 -5.12
CA SER A 15 32.95 35.86 -5.87
C SER A 15 31.51 36.01 -5.41
N VAL A 16 30.71 36.79 -6.12
CA VAL A 16 29.27 36.80 -6.00
C VAL A 16 28.77 35.47 -6.59
N GLY A 17 28.37 34.55 -5.73
CA GLY A 17 27.73 33.29 -6.12
C GLY A 17 26.37 33.64 -6.76
N CYS A 18 26.27 33.56 -8.08
CA CYS A 18 24.99 33.59 -8.77
C CYS A 18 24.23 32.31 -8.43
N ALA A 19 23.22 32.40 -7.55
CA ALA A 19 22.15 31.42 -7.48
C ALA A 19 21.50 31.41 -8.89
N GLY A 20 21.60 30.32 -9.61
CA GLY A 20 20.97 30.17 -10.92
C GLY A 20 19.46 30.44 -10.80
N PRO A 21 18.84 31.01 -11.84
CA PRO A 21 17.41 31.25 -11.84
C PRO A 21 16.67 29.93 -11.68
N GLY A 22 15.89 29.78 -10.61
CA GLY A 22 15.00 28.64 -10.43
C GLY A 22 14.14 28.50 -11.70
N LYS A 23 14.06 27.28 -12.22
CA LYS A 23 13.25 26.95 -13.39
C LYS A 23 11.84 27.53 -13.17
N ALA A 24 11.38 28.39 -14.08
CA ALA A 24 10.04 28.96 -14.01
C ALA A 24 8.99 27.81 -13.91
N PRO A 25 7.93 27.96 -13.11
CA PRO A 25 6.94 26.92 -12.98
C PRO A 25 6.29 26.62 -14.34
N ASP A 26 6.23 25.35 -14.69
CA ASP A 26 5.57 24.88 -15.92
C ASP A 26 4.06 24.99 -15.71
N THR A 27 3.45 26.06 -16.24
CA THR A 27 2.02 26.35 -16.16
C THR A 27 1.22 25.73 -17.31
N SER A 28 1.86 25.01 -18.23
CA SER A 28 1.18 24.41 -19.39
C SER A 28 0.40 23.13 -19.07
N ARG A 29 0.53 22.62 -17.84
CA ARG A 29 -0.12 21.37 -17.41
C ARG A 29 -1.57 21.60 -16.98
N LYS A 30 -2.46 20.70 -17.39
CA LYS A 30 -3.84 20.67 -16.91
C LYS A 30 -3.87 20.57 -15.38
N GLY A 31 -4.60 21.49 -14.72
CA GLY A 31 -4.68 21.54 -13.25
C GLY A 31 -3.65 22.45 -12.58
N CYS A 32 -2.72 23.07 -13.32
CA CYS A 32 -1.82 24.10 -12.78
C CYS A 32 -2.51 25.45 -12.72
N ILE A 33 -2.12 26.27 -11.73
CA ILE A 33 -2.60 27.64 -11.59
C ILE A 33 -1.82 28.56 -12.52
N GLU A 34 -2.53 29.43 -13.23
CA GLU A 34 -1.94 30.41 -14.14
C GLU A 34 -1.49 31.67 -13.40
N SER A 35 -2.24 32.07 -12.39
CA SER A 35 -1.96 33.26 -11.56
C SER A 35 -2.10 32.88 -10.08
N PHE A 36 -1.05 33.11 -9.32
CA PHE A 36 -1.01 32.78 -7.89
C PHE A 36 -1.61 33.87 -7.04
N ASP A 37 -2.53 33.49 -6.15
CA ASP A 37 -3.09 34.34 -5.10
C ASP A 37 -2.86 33.64 -3.75
N SER A 38 -2.07 34.25 -2.87
CA SER A 38 -1.72 33.67 -1.56
C SER A 38 -2.91 33.51 -0.62
N SER A 39 -4.02 34.24 -0.85
CA SER A 39 -5.23 34.16 -0.05
C SER A 39 -6.18 33.02 -0.47
N LYS A 40 -5.99 32.51 -1.68
CA LYS A 40 -6.85 31.47 -2.25
C LYS A 40 -6.46 30.08 -1.75
N ASP A 41 -7.45 29.31 -1.33
CA ASP A 41 -7.30 27.87 -1.10
C ASP A 41 -7.38 27.12 -2.44
N TYR A 42 -6.29 26.47 -2.83
CA TYR A 42 -6.18 25.71 -4.07
C TYR A 42 -6.59 24.25 -3.93
N PHE A 43 -6.96 23.82 -2.72
CA PHE A 43 -7.44 22.47 -2.41
C PHE A 43 -8.84 22.53 -1.78
N PRO A 44 -9.88 22.89 -2.56
CA PRO A 44 -11.23 23.06 -2.02
C PRO A 44 -11.82 21.75 -1.49
N GLU A 45 -11.45 20.63 -2.10
CA GLU A 45 -11.79 19.30 -1.62
C GLU A 45 -10.64 18.77 -0.75
N LYS A 46 -10.97 18.36 0.47
CA LYS A 46 -10.02 17.85 1.45
C LYS A 46 -10.39 16.46 1.88
N THR A 47 -9.39 15.70 2.28
CA THR A 47 -9.58 14.37 2.87
C THR A 47 -8.79 14.25 4.17
N THR A 48 -9.27 13.40 5.05
CA THR A 48 -8.57 12.99 6.27
C THR A 48 -8.74 11.49 6.45
N PRO A 49 -7.73 10.76 6.95
CA PRO A 49 -7.90 9.36 7.31
C PRO A 49 -8.85 9.23 8.51
N GLU A 50 -9.72 8.22 8.45
CA GLU A 50 -10.67 7.84 9.50
C GLU A 50 -10.22 6.55 10.22
N PHE A 51 -9.65 5.61 9.48
CA PHE A 51 -9.20 4.30 9.95
C PHE A 51 -7.70 4.11 9.85
N ALA A 52 -7.06 4.70 8.85
CA ALA A 52 -5.61 4.58 8.65
C ALA A 52 -4.86 5.34 9.75
N GLU A 53 -3.91 4.65 10.40
CA GLU A 53 -3.10 5.18 11.48
C GLU A 53 -1.71 5.61 11.00
N ASN A 54 -1.28 5.11 9.84
CA ASN A 54 0.10 5.23 9.38
C ASN A 54 0.34 6.45 8.48
N PHE A 55 -0.68 7.25 8.18
CA PHE A 55 -0.47 8.55 7.55
C PHE A 55 -1.42 9.62 8.11
N SER A 56 -1.03 10.88 7.94
CA SER A 56 -1.86 12.05 8.24
C SER A 56 -1.64 13.15 7.21
N LEU A 57 -2.60 14.06 7.11
CA LEU A 57 -2.65 15.12 6.11
C LEU A 57 -2.90 16.47 6.77
N GLU A 58 -2.17 17.50 6.32
CA GLU A 58 -2.39 18.89 6.67
C GLU A 58 -2.51 19.71 5.38
N TYR A 59 -3.48 20.66 5.34
CA TYR A 59 -3.74 21.49 4.17
C TYR A 59 -3.41 22.92 4.46
N HIS A 60 -2.69 23.55 3.52
CA HIS A 60 -2.41 24.96 3.44
C HIS A 60 -2.93 25.48 2.10
N ASN A 61 -3.04 26.81 1.93
CA ASN A 61 -3.63 27.40 0.73
C ASN A 61 -3.04 26.86 -0.58
N SER A 62 -1.71 26.73 -0.67
CA SER A 62 -1.02 26.32 -1.90
C SER A 62 -0.21 25.04 -1.79
N TYR A 63 -0.19 24.37 -0.64
CA TYR A 63 0.51 23.11 -0.44
C TYR A 63 -0.19 22.25 0.61
N LYS A 64 0.09 20.95 0.54
CA LYS A 64 -0.33 19.94 1.53
C LYS A 64 0.90 19.35 2.19
N VAL A 65 0.78 18.91 3.43
CA VAL A 65 1.81 18.12 4.11
C VAL A 65 1.28 16.72 4.35
N VAL A 66 2.00 15.74 3.85
CA VAL A 66 1.74 14.33 4.11
C VAL A 66 2.77 13.83 5.11
N THR A 67 2.33 13.24 6.20
CA THR A 67 3.20 12.58 7.17
C THR A 67 2.93 11.08 7.14
N VAL A 68 3.97 10.27 6.96
CA VAL A 68 3.90 8.80 7.02
C VAL A 68 4.63 8.33 8.25
N ARG A 69 3.98 7.45 9.04
CA ARG A 69 4.55 6.74 10.18
C ARG A 69 4.86 5.32 9.78
N ARG A 70 5.99 4.83 10.19
CA ARG A 70 6.43 3.46 9.91
C ARG A 70 6.40 2.63 11.20
N PRO A 71 5.36 1.81 11.44
CA PRO A 71 5.24 1.06 12.69
C PRO A 71 6.40 0.11 12.99
N ALA A 72 7.04 -0.43 11.94
CA ALA A 72 8.22 -1.29 12.07
C ALA A 72 9.47 -0.52 12.57
N ASP A 73 9.53 0.79 12.31
CA ASP A 73 10.64 1.67 12.68
C ASP A 73 10.15 2.68 13.72
N VAL A 74 10.00 2.25 14.95
CA VAL A 74 9.39 3.02 16.05
C VAL A 74 9.95 4.46 16.15
N GLY A 75 9.05 5.43 15.99
CA GLY A 75 9.37 6.85 16.10
C GLY A 75 9.87 7.51 14.81
N MET A 76 9.96 6.80 13.68
CA MET A 76 10.29 7.39 12.39
C MET A 76 9.04 7.94 11.69
N GLU A 77 9.06 9.25 11.42
CA GLU A 77 8.09 9.94 10.59
C GLU A 77 8.77 10.50 9.34
N GLU A 78 8.17 10.27 8.20
CA GLU A 78 8.58 10.86 6.93
C GLU A 78 7.55 11.92 6.53
N LYS A 79 8.04 13.10 6.14
CA LYS A 79 7.17 14.22 5.74
C LYS A 79 7.43 14.63 4.30
N TYR A 80 6.35 14.92 3.59
CA TYR A 80 6.36 15.33 2.19
C TYR A 80 5.53 16.60 2.03
N VAL A 81 6.07 17.59 1.31
CA VAL A 81 5.33 18.82 0.95
C VAL A 81 4.85 18.67 -0.47
N LEU A 82 3.53 18.68 -0.67
CA LEU A 82 2.90 18.58 -1.97
C LEU A 82 2.48 19.99 -2.42
N LEU A 83 3.27 20.59 -3.29
CA LEU A 83 3.07 21.95 -3.78
C LEU A 83 2.16 21.97 -5.01
N GLN A 84 1.10 22.75 -4.99
CA GLN A 84 0.25 22.96 -6.16
C GLN A 84 1.06 23.52 -7.33
N CYS A 85 0.97 22.91 -8.51
CA CYS A 85 1.71 23.37 -9.69
C CYS A 85 1.27 24.78 -10.08
N GLY A 86 2.27 25.62 -10.42
CA GLY A 86 2.08 27.04 -10.67
C GLY A 86 2.20 27.93 -9.42
N ALA A 87 2.16 27.36 -8.21
CA ALA A 87 2.42 28.12 -6.98
C ALA A 87 3.92 28.37 -6.78
N PRO A 88 4.32 29.51 -6.23
CA PRO A 88 5.70 29.75 -5.80
C PRO A 88 6.02 28.85 -4.59
N ARG A 89 7.31 28.55 -4.43
CA ARG A 89 7.76 27.74 -3.26
C ARG A 89 7.45 28.51 -1.97
N PRO A 90 6.69 27.92 -1.04
CA PRO A 90 6.34 28.58 0.23
C PRO A 90 7.55 28.64 1.17
N GLU A 91 7.51 29.57 2.10
CA GLU A 91 8.37 29.50 3.29
C GLU A 91 7.87 28.38 4.17
N LEU A 92 8.73 27.39 4.39
CA LEU A 92 8.39 26.21 5.18
C LEU A 92 8.90 26.35 6.62
N PRO A 93 8.13 25.91 7.62
CA PRO A 93 8.60 25.83 9.00
C PRO A 93 9.82 24.91 9.11
N ALA A 94 10.66 25.10 10.14
CA ALA A 94 11.91 24.37 10.32
C ALA A 94 11.73 22.85 10.30
N VAL A 95 10.61 22.34 10.82
CA VAL A 95 10.26 20.91 10.84
C VAL A 95 10.08 20.30 9.43
N LEU A 96 9.82 21.12 8.42
CA LEU A 96 9.66 20.72 7.01
C LEU A 96 10.87 21.10 6.14
N SER A 97 11.91 21.70 6.70
CA SER A 97 13.06 22.19 5.94
C SER A 97 13.80 21.13 5.12
N ARG A 98 13.71 19.85 5.55
CA ARG A 98 14.32 18.69 4.88
C ARG A 98 13.30 17.84 4.09
N ALA A 99 12.01 18.16 4.19
CA ALA A 99 10.96 17.44 3.46
C ALA A 99 11.11 17.68 1.95
N PRO A 100 11.04 16.64 1.11
CA PRO A 100 11.00 16.84 -0.33
C PRO A 100 9.74 17.62 -0.71
N VAL A 101 9.91 18.57 -1.65
CA VAL A 101 8.80 19.34 -2.23
C VAL A 101 8.43 18.71 -3.56
N ILE A 102 7.23 18.20 -3.66
CA ILE A 102 6.69 17.48 -4.81
C ILE A 102 5.61 18.34 -5.45
N THR A 103 5.72 18.60 -6.74
CA THR A 103 4.68 19.34 -7.47
C THR A 103 3.48 18.43 -7.76
N VAL A 104 2.27 18.87 -7.41
CA VAL A 104 1.01 18.12 -7.63
C VAL A 104 0.08 18.90 -8.55
N PRO A 105 -0.74 18.19 -9.37
CA PRO A 105 -0.79 16.74 -9.52
C PRO A 105 0.50 16.20 -10.13
N ILE A 106 0.92 14.99 -9.70
CA ILE A 106 2.09 14.33 -10.29
C ILE A 106 1.77 13.85 -11.71
N THR A 107 2.81 13.77 -12.55
CA THR A 107 2.68 13.34 -13.95
C THR A 107 3.42 12.05 -14.25
N SER A 108 4.23 11.56 -13.30
CA SER A 108 4.95 10.31 -13.44
C SER A 108 5.20 9.68 -12.08
N LEU A 109 4.97 8.39 -12.00
CA LEU A 109 5.14 7.56 -10.81
C LEU A 109 5.94 6.31 -11.16
N PHE A 110 7.01 6.06 -10.43
CA PHE A 110 7.66 4.76 -10.36
C PHE A 110 7.21 4.05 -9.09
N SER A 111 6.63 2.85 -9.22
CA SER A 111 6.04 2.13 -8.12
C SER A 111 6.79 0.86 -7.78
N ALA A 112 7.08 0.66 -6.49
CA ALA A 112 7.79 -0.52 -5.98
C ALA A 112 6.86 -1.68 -5.58
N SER A 113 5.53 -1.49 -5.63
CA SER A 113 4.58 -2.53 -5.21
C SER A 113 3.40 -2.66 -6.17
N SER A 114 3.00 -3.91 -6.43
CA SER A 114 1.77 -4.22 -7.17
C SER A 114 0.51 -3.75 -6.43
N THR A 115 0.59 -3.57 -5.11
CA THR A 115 -0.53 -3.12 -4.28
C THR A 115 -0.91 -1.65 -4.51
N HIS A 116 -0.03 -0.86 -5.13
CA HIS A 116 -0.32 0.52 -5.51
C HIS A 116 -1.19 0.64 -6.78
N MET A 117 -1.21 -0.42 -7.60
CA MET A 117 -1.87 -0.41 -8.92
C MET A 117 -3.38 -0.19 -8.83
N PRO A 118 -4.14 -0.89 -7.97
CA PRO A 118 -5.57 -0.68 -7.86
C PRO A 118 -5.93 0.75 -7.42
N LEU A 119 -5.08 1.41 -6.63
CA LEU A 119 -5.30 2.80 -6.21
C LEU A 119 -5.33 3.75 -7.43
N LEU A 120 -4.42 3.56 -8.39
CA LEU A 120 -4.38 4.34 -9.62
C LEU A 120 -5.58 4.06 -10.53
N VAL A 121 -5.96 2.78 -10.64
CA VAL A 121 -7.12 2.37 -11.46
C VAL A 121 -8.41 2.96 -10.88
N ASP A 122 -8.62 2.84 -9.58
CA ASP A 122 -9.81 3.36 -8.91
C ASP A 122 -9.90 4.89 -9.03
N LEU A 123 -8.77 5.59 -8.96
CA LEU A 123 -8.70 7.04 -9.20
C LEU A 123 -8.76 7.41 -10.68
N GLY A 124 -8.61 6.46 -11.63
CA GLY A 124 -8.66 6.71 -13.06
C GLY A 124 -7.42 7.41 -13.62
N HIS A 125 -6.25 7.18 -13.00
CA HIS A 125 -4.98 7.82 -13.35
C HIS A 125 -3.88 6.81 -13.68
N VAL A 126 -4.21 5.82 -14.53
CA VAL A 126 -3.24 4.80 -14.98
C VAL A 126 -2.06 5.44 -15.73
N GLU A 127 -2.31 6.54 -16.43
CA GLU A 127 -1.34 7.24 -17.28
C GLU A 127 -0.16 7.84 -16.49
N VAL A 128 -0.29 8.07 -15.19
CA VAL A 128 0.83 8.56 -14.37
C VAL A 128 1.85 7.46 -14.03
N LEU A 129 1.47 6.19 -14.20
CA LEU A 129 2.38 5.07 -13.98
C LEU A 129 3.38 4.96 -15.14
N THR A 130 4.63 5.32 -14.89
CA THR A 130 5.71 5.30 -15.89
C THR A 130 6.83 4.32 -15.54
N GLY A 131 6.78 3.71 -14.34
CA GLY A 131 7.71 2.66 -13.94
C GLY A 131 7.16 1.72 -12.88
N VAL A 132 7.56 0.45 -12.96
CA VAL A 132 7.26 -0.59 -11.95
C VAL A 132 8.55 -1.31 -11.58
N ALA A 133 8.65 -1.73 -10.32
CA ALA A 133 9.82 -2.52 -9.91
C ALA A 133 9.87 -3.83 -10.70
N GLN A 134 8.74 -4.57 -10.72
CA GLN A 134 8.66 -5.88 -11.36
C GLN A 134 7.29 -6.07 -12.00
N ALA A 135 7.26 -6.14 -13.32
CA ALA A 135 6.03 -6.32 -14.08
C ALA A 135 5.38 -7.70 -13.83
N ARG A 136 6.18 -8.72 -13.53
CA ARG A 136 5.71 -10.10 -13.28
C ARG A 136 4.72 -10.23 -12.12
N TYR A 137 4.69 -9.27 -11.17
CA TYR A 137 3.77 -9.30 -10.03
C TYR A 137 2.50 -8.47 -10.26
N ILE A 138 2.37 -7.81 -11.41
CA ILE A 138 1.20 -7.01 -11.73
C ILE A 138 0.08 -7.92 -12.25
N THR A 139 -1.12 -7.77 -11.66
CA THR A 139 -2.31 -8.57 -12.01
C THR A 139 -3.50 -7.69 -12.43
N THR A 140 -3.38 -6.38 -12.29
CA THR A 140 -4.46 -5.42 -12.57
C THR A 140 -4.54 -5.13 -14.06
N GLU A 141 -5.58 -5.62 -14.74
CA GLU A 141 -5.70 -5.56 -16.21
C GLU A 141 -5.48 -4.17 -16.85
N PRO A 142 -6.08 -3.07 -16.37
CA PRO A 142 -5.78 -1.76 -16.97
C PRO A 142 -4.30 -1.39 -16.92
N ILE A 143 -3.57 -1.85 -15.90
CA ILE A 143 -2.13 -1.62 -15.76
C ILE A 143 -1.34 -2.57 -16.69
N LEU A 144 -1.77 -3.82 -16.82
CA LEU A 144 -1.14 -4.76 -17.76
C LEU A 144 -1.26 -4.26 -19.20
N ASP A 145 -2.42 -3.73 -19.60
CA ASP A 145 -2.61 -3.10 -20.90
C ASP A 145 -1.65 -1.92 -21.10
N TRP A 146 -1.49 -1.08 -20.09
CA TRP A 146 -0.60 0.07 -20.12
C TRP A 146 0.89 -0.34 -20.26
N ILE A 147 1.28 -1.43 -19.58
CA ILE A 147 2.62 -2.04 -19.71
C ILE A 147 2.81 -2.62 -21.14
N ARG A 148 1.84 -3.38 -21.65
CA ARG A 148 1.89 -3.97 -23.00
C ARG A 148 2.04 -2.92 -24.11
N GLN A 149 1.50 -1.74 -23.92
CA GLN A 149 1.63 -0.59 -24.81
C GLN A 149 3.02 0.09 -24.73
N GLY A 150 3.89 -0.35 -23.83
CA GLY A 150 5.28 0.16 -23.71
C GLY A 150 5.42 1.47 -22.93
N HIS A 151 4.40 1.87 -22.16
CA HIS A 151 4.41 3.11 -21.38
C HIS A 151 5.18 3.02 -20.05
N VAL A 152 5.53 1.81 -19.62
CA VAL A 152 6.07 1.55 -18.28
C VAL A 152 7.47 0.95 -18.37
N THR A 153 8.41 1.51 -17.62
CA THR A 153 9.79 0.99 -17.48
C THR A 153 9.85 0.03 -16.29
N GLU A 154 10.35 -1.19 -16.49
CA GLU A 154 10.70 -2.08 -15.38
C GLU A 154 12.09 -1.71 -14.86
N TYR A 155 12.21 -1.48 -13.52
CA TYR A 155 13.44 -0.95 -12.94
C TYR A 155 14.06 -1.80 -11.82
N ALA A 156 13.51 -2.98 -11.53
CA ALA A 156 14.04 -3.92 -10.53
C ALA A 156 13.77 -5.39 -10.91
N ALA A 157 13.98 -5.75 -12.19
CA ALA A 157 13.64 -7.06 -12.74
C ALA A 157 14.23 -8.25 -11.96
N ASN A 158 15.40 -8.08 -11.34
CA ASN A 158 16.12 -9.11 -10.58
C ASN A 158 16.16 -8.81 -9.06
N ASP A 159 15.11 -8.19 -8.52
CA ASP A 159 15.01 -7.77 -7.12
C ASP A 159 16.07 -6.71 -6.70
N VAL A 160 16.82 -6.15 -7.66
CA VAL A 160 17.78 -5.08 -7.46
C VAL A 160 17.31 -3.84 -8.20
N ILE A 161 17.18 -2.73 -7.48
CA ILE A 161 16.75 -1.45 -8.07
C ILE A 161 17.87 -0.91 -8.98
N ASP A 162 17.55 -0.72 -10.25
CA ASP A 162 18.39 -0.01 -11.22
C ASP A 162 18.26 1.51 -10.99
N THR A 163 19.10 2.03 -10.09
CA THR A 163 19.07 3.44 -9.73
C THR A 163 19.47 4.36 -10.89
N GLU A 164 20.31 3.88 -11.83
CA GLU A 164 20.73 4.66 -13.02
C GLU A 164 19.54 4.87 -13.94
N THR A 165 18.76 3.82 -14.22
CA THR A 165 17.53 3.92 -15.01
C THR A 165 16.53 4.87 -14.36
N VAL A 166 16.32 4.77 -13.03
CA VAL A 166 15.39 5.67 -12.32
C VAL A 166 15.85 7.13 -12.41
N ILE A 167 17.14 7.41 -12.21
CA ILE A 167 17.70 8.76 -12.30
C ILE A 167 17.58 9.31 -13.73
N LEU A 168 17.87 8.49 -14.74
CA LEU A 168 17.75 8.91 -16.14
C LEU A 168 16.31 9.24 -16.53
N LYS A 169 15.34 8.46 -16.06
CA LYS A 169 13.90 8.67 -16.31
C LYS A 169 13.31 9.83 -15.51
N ALA A 170 13.95 10.20 -14.39
CA ALA A 170 13.58 11.31 -13.53
C ALA A 170 12.07 11.41 -13.23
N PRO A 171 11.45 10.36 -12.64
CA PRO A 171 10.02 10.41 -12.31
C PRO A 171 9.73 11.52 -11.30
N ALA A 172 8.49 12.00 -11.27
CA ALA A 172 8.05 12.96 -10.27
C ALA A 172 8.19 12.41 -8.85
N ILE A 173 7.89 11.12 -8.68
CA ILE A 173 8.11 10.37 -7.43
C ILE A 173 8.47 8.91 -7.71
N VAL A 174 9.21 8.31 -6.77
CA VAL A 174 9.29 6.86 -6.59
C VAL A 174 8.49 6.51 -5.35
N MET A 175 7.44 5.68 -5.48
CA MET A 175 6.66 5.21 -4.33
C MET A 175 7.18 3.86 -3.88
N SER A 176 7.83 3.85 -2.70
CA SER A 176 8.37 2.65 -2.07
C SER A 176 7.33 1.92 -1.23
N SER A 177 7.55 0.64 -0.99
CA SER A 177 6.77 -0.16 -0.01
C SER A 177 7.48 -0.28 1.36
N GLY A 178 8.49 0.57 1.62
CA GLY A 178 9.25 0.57 2.88
C GLY A 178 10.49 -0.31 2.89
N GLY A 179 10.83 -1.01 1.78
CA GLY A 179 12.07 -1.80 1.63
C GLY A 179 13.23 -1.03 0.96
N PHE A 180 14.38 -1.70 0.79
CA PHE A 180 15.55 -1.25 0.00
C PHE A 180 16.11 0.15 0.35
N PRO A 181 16.44 0.43 1.61
CA PRO A 181 16.80 1.79 2.06
C PRO A 181 18.03 2.35 1.35
N GLU A 182 19.03 1.53 0.98
CA GLU A 182 20.27 2.00 0.36
C GLU A 182 20.03 2.56 -1.05
N ALA A 183 19.30 1.84 -1.90
CA ALA A 183 18.95 2.31 -3.23
C ALA A 183 18.12 3.60 -3.18
N TYR A 184 17.14 3.67 -2.29
CA TYR A 184 16.32 4.88 -2.11
C TYR A 184 17.13 6.08 -1.62
N ASN A 185 18.09 5.87 -0.71
CA ASN A 185 19.02 6.93 -0.31
C ASN A 185 19.83 7.47 -1.49
N THR A 186 20.25 6.59 -2.42
CA THR A 186 20.95 6.99 -3.64
C THR A 186 20.04 7.85 -4.53
N LEU A 187 18.79 7.45 -4.74
CA LEU A 187 17.82 8.22 -5.51
C LEU A 187 17.54 9.60 -4.89
N GLN A 188 17.37 9.65 -3.56
CA GLN A 188 17.16 10.91 -2.84
C GLN A 188 18.35 11.87 -2.98
N LYS A 189 19.59 11.35 -2.90
CA LYS A 189 20.81 12.15 -3.15
C LYS A 189 20.88 12.68 -4.58
N ALA A 190 20.32 11.96 -5.54
CA ALA A 190 20.18 12.39 -6.93
C ALA A 190 19.00 13.37 -7.16
N GLY A 191 18.25 13.73 -6.10
CA GLY A 191 17.13 14.69 -6.18
C GLY A 191 15.79 14.06 -6.55
N ILE A 192 15.68 12.72 -6.60
CA ILE A 192 14.41 12.01 -6.82
C ILE A 192 13.63 11.92 -5.51
N ALA A 193 12.40 12.35 -5.51
CA ALA A 193 11.53 12.23 -4.33
C ALA A 193 11.10 10.76 -4.15
N VAL A 194 11.48 10.17 -3.02
CA VAL A 194 11.04 8.82 -2.61
C VAL A 194 9.95 8.98 -1.57
N VAL A 195 8.77 8.44 -1.84
CA VAL A 195 7.57 8.50 -1.00
C VAL A 195 7.25 7.09 -0.50
N THR A 196 7.07 6.95 0.80
CA THR A 196 6.80 5.65 1.42
C THR A 196 5.29 5.40 1.52
N ASN A 197 4.84 4.27 0.98
CA ASN A 197 3.50 3.74 1.14
C ASN A 197 3.58 2.40 1.87
N VAL A 198 3.09 2.36 3.10
CA VAL A 198 3.13 1.17 3.98
C VAL A 198 1.72 0.72 4.36
N GLU A 199 0.80 0.73 3.41
CA GLU A 199 -0.60 0.31 3.61
C GLU A 199 -0.71 -1.07 4.24
N TRP A 200 0.21 -1.98 3.89
CA TRP A 200 0.26 -3.35 4.39
C TRP A 200 0.57 -3.48 5.89
N GLN A 201 1.07 -2.40 6.53
CA GLN A 201 1.31 -2.35 7.98
C GLN A 201 0.09 -1.86 8.77
N GLU A 202 -1.01 -1.49 8.10
CA GLU A 202 -2.24 -1.12 8.78
C GLU A 202 -2.89 -2.33 9.47
N ARG A 203 -3.60 -2.07 10.56
CA ARG A 203 -4.18 -3.10 11.43
C ARG A 203 -5.60 -3.53 11.04
N SER A 204 -6.20 -2.88 10.05
CA SER A 204 -7.52 -3.26 9.56
C SER A 204 -7.59 -3.15 8.03
N ALA A 205 -8.52 -3.90 7.44
CA ALA A 205 -8.70 -3.90 6.00
C ALA A 205 -9.27 -2.55 5.49
N LEU A 206 -10.11 -1.87 6.28
CA LEU A 206 -10.57 -0.51 5.97
C LEU A 206 -9.43 0.49 6.02
N ALA A 207 -8.52 0.40 7.01
CA ALA A 207 -7.35 1.26 7.09
C ALA A 207 -6.44 1.09 5.86
N ARG A 208 -6.24 -0.15 5.39
CA ARG A 208 -5.49 -0.42 4.15
C ARG A 208 -6.16 0.21 2.93
N ALA A 209 -7.47 0.01 2.77
CA ALA A 209 -8.23 0.57 1.65
C ALA A 209 -8.23 2.11 1.66
N GLU A 210 -8.13 2.71 2.82
CA GLU A 210 -8.11 4.17 2.98
C GLU A 210 -6.84 4.83 2.41
N TRP A 211 -5.78 4.05 2.11
CA TRP A 211 -4.62 4.55 1.37
C TRP A 211 -4.96 4.97 -0.08
N LEU A 212 -6.19 4.74 -0.53
CA LEU A 212 -6.74 5.41 -1.70
C LEU A 212 -6.71 6.94 -1.54
N LYS A 213 -7.02 7.46 -0.34
CA LYS A 213 -6.93 8.89 -0.02
C LYS A 213 -5.48 9.38 -0.03
N PHE A 214 -4.53 8.54 0.42
CA PHE A 214 -3.10 8.84 0.34
C PHE A 214 -2.64 8.99 -1.13
N MET A 215 -3.02 8.08 -2.02
CA MET A 215 -2.70 8.21 -3.45
C MET A 215 -3.35 9.45 -4.06
N ALA A 216 -4.58 9.74 -3.69
CA ALA A 216 -5.38 10.85 -4.24
C ALA A 216 -4.74 12.23 -4.00
N VAL A 217 -4.10 12.47 -2.85
CA VAL A 217 -3.48 13.77 -2.57
C VAL A 217 -2.31 14.12 -3.50
N PHE A 218 -1.67 13.12 -4.10
CA PHE A 218 -0.65 13.34 -5.14
C PHE A 218 -1.24 13.66 -6.51
N LEU A 219 -2.54 13.38 -6.70
CA LEU A 219 -3.26 13.53 -7.97
C LEU A 219 -4.28 14.68 -7.93
N ASN A 220 -4.51 15.29 -6.75
CA ASN A 220 -5.60 16.25 -6.48
C ASN A 220 -6.99 15.63 -6.73
N GLU A 221 -7.19 14.37 -6.34
CA GLU A 221 -8.43 13.59 -6.52
C GLU A 221 -9.11 13.27 -5.17
N GLU A 222 -8.95 14.12 -4.17
CA GLU A 222 -9.47 13.90 -2.81
C GLU A 222 -10.99 13.68 -2.79
N GLY A 223 -11.75 14.44 -3.57
CA GLY A 223 -13.21 14.29 -3.63
C GLY A 223 -13.63 12.93 -4.17
N LYS A 224 -12.96 12.46 -5.23
CA LYS A 224 -13.18 11.13 -5.81
C LYS A 224 -12.85 10.02 -4.82
N ALA A 225 -11.68 10.12 -4.16
CA ALA A 225 -11.27 9.15 -3.14
C ALA A 225 -12.23 9.11 -1.96
N ASN A 226 -12.71 10.25 -1.48
CA ASN A 226 -13.70 10.33 -0.42
C ASN A 226 -15.00 9.59 -0.81
N GLY A 227 -15.53 9.87 -2.00
CA GLY A 227 -16.75 9.23 -2.49
C GLY A 227 -16.63 7.71 -2.58
N GLN A 228 -15.53 7.22 -3.17
CA GLN A 228 -15.26 5.80 -3.33
C GLN A 228 -15.04 5.11 -1.98
N PHE A 229 -14.17 5.66 -1.13
CA PHE A 229 -13.89 5.08 0.17
C PHE A 229 -15.14 5.03 1.07
N ASN A 230 -15.93 6.09 1.10
CA ASN A 230 -17.17 6.12 1.87
C ASN A 230 -18.14 5.01 1.43
N ALA A 231 -18.31 4.80 0.13
CA ALA A 231 -19.16 3.74 -0.38
C ALA A 231 -18.65 2.33 0.00
N ILE A 232 -17.32 2.12 0.01
CA ILE A 232 -16.69 0.86 0.45
C ILE A 232 -16.88 0.67 1.95
N ARG A 233 -16.59 1.69 2.75
CA ARG A 233 -16.79 1.70 4.22
C ARG A 233 -18.23 1.36 4.59
N ASP A 234 -19.19 2.01 3.95
CA ASP A 234 -20.61 1.83 4.29
C ASP A 234 -21.08 0.40 3.99
N ARG A 235 -20.64 -0.20 2.86
CA ARG A 235 -20.90 -1.61 2.57
C ARG A 235 -20.22 -2.55 3.56
N TYR A 236 -18.96 -2.29 3.90
CA TYR A 236 -18.22 -3.06 4.88
C TYR A 236 -18.92 -3.05 6.25
N MET A 237 -19.31 -1.86 6.73
CA MET A 237 -19.98 -1.71 8.01
C MET A 237 -21.36 -2.38 8.02
N ALA A 238 -22.13 -2.27 6.93
CA ALA A 238 -23.42 -2.95 6.80
C ALA A 238 -23.28 -4.49 6.83
N LEU A 239 -22.21 -5.04 6.27
CA LEU A 239 -21.91 -6.48 6.36
C LEU A 239 -21.50 -6.88 7.78
N LYS A 240 -20.63 -6.12 8.43
CA LYS A 240 -20.20 -6.34 9.81
C LYS A 240 -21.38 -6.31 10.79
N ASP A 241 -22.33 -5.41 10.60
CA ASP A 241 -23.53 -5.30 11.46
C ASP A 241 -24.42 -6.55 11.41
N ARG A 242 -24.36 -7.36 10.34
CA ARG A 242 -25.10 -8.63 10.26
C ARG A 242 -24.60 -9.68 11.25
N VAL A 243 -23.32 -9.64 11.58
CA VAL A 243 -22.66 -10.68 12.40
C VAL A 243 -22.32 -10.22 13.82
N ILE A 244 -22.33 -8.90 14.10
CA ILE A 244 -21.90 -8.37 15.39
C ILE A 244 -22.77 -8.88 16.56
N LYS A 245 -24.05 -9.17 16.29
CA LYS A 245 -25.03 -9.66 17.28
C LYS A 245 -25.03 -11.16 17.47
N LEU A 246 -24.18 -11.90 16.72
CA LEU A 246 -24.10 -13.35 16.88
C LEU A 246 -23.59 -13.72 18.26
N PRO A 247 -24.24 -14.67 18.96
CA PRO A 247 -23.75 -15.18 20.22
C PRO A 247 -22.41 -15.92 20.01
N GLU A 248 -21.55 -15.91 21.02
CA GLU A 248 -20.20 -16.51 20.93
C GLU A 248 -20.24 -17.97 20.44
N LYS A 249 -21.19 -18.76 20.90
CA LYS A 249 -21.37 -20.18 20.50
C LYS A 249 -21.66 -20.37 19.01
N ALA A 250 -22.12 -19.33 18.31
CA ALA A 250 -22.39 -19.37 16.87
C ALA A 250 -21.18 -18.94 16.04
N ARG A 251 -20.09 -18.50 16.66
CA ARG A 251 -18.89 -18.01 15.99
C ARG A 251 -17.91 -19.16 15.76
N PRO A 252 -17.58 -19.52 14.50
CA PRO A 252 -16.65 -20.59 14.23
C PRO A 252 -15.23 -20.24 14.69
N ARG A 253 -14.49 -21.23 15.14
CA ARG A 253 -13.05 -21.11 15.39
C ARG A 253 -12.29 -21.21 14.09
N VAL A 254 -11.46 -20.20 13.80
CA VAL A 254 -10.79 -20.03 12.50
C VAL A 254 -9.29 -20.09 12.68
N MET A 255 -8.62 -20.90 11.87
CA MET A 255 -7.18 -20.92 11.72
C MET A 255 -6.72 -20.39 10.37
N THR A 256 -5.47 -19.91 10.31
CA THR A 256 -4.83 -19.44 9.07
C THR A 256 -3.46 -20.07 8.90
N GLY A 257 -2.92 -19.96 7.69
CA GLY A 257 -1.50 -20.23 7.44
C GLY A 257 -1.18 -21.59 6.89
N THR A 258 0.11 -21.88 6.74
CA THR A 258 0.64 -23.09 6.12
C THR A 258 2.05 -23.37 6.64
N VAL A 259 2.55 -24.59 6.44
CA VAL A 259 3.97 -24.92 6.67
C VAL A 259 4.82 -24.28 5.57
N TYR A 260 5.83 -23.54 5.99
CA TYR A 260 6.83 -22.98 5.10
C TYR A 260 8.23 -23.13 5.73
N ARG A 261 9.14 -23.76 5.01
CA ARG A 261 10.54 -24.01 5.46
C ARG A 261 10.64 -24.62 6.86
N GLY A 262 9.70 -25.54 7.19
CA GLY A 262 9.71 -26.30 8.44
C GLY A 262 9.03 -25.62 9.64
N THR A 263 8.52 -24.40 9.49
CA THR A 263 7.69 -23.70 10.46
C THR A 263 6.27 -23.51 9.92
N PHE A 264 5.29 -23.29 10.81
CA PHE A 264 3.93 -22.99 10.43
C PHE A 264 3.75 -21.47 10.47
N ASP A 265 3.62 -20.84 9.31
CA ASP A 265 3.43 -19.41 9.18
C ASP A 265 1.96 -19.06 9.35
N ILE A 266 1.65 -18.19 10.31
CA ILE A 266 0.30 -17.75 10.67
C ILE A 266 0.16 -16.24 10.54
N SER A 267 -1.06 -15.75 10.44
CA SER A 267 -1.34 -14.32 10.63
C SER A 267 -1.23 -13.96 12.10
N GLY A 268 -0.56 -12.87 12.44
CA GLY A 268 -0.51 -12.37 13.81
C GLY A 268 -1.89 -11.95 14.31
N GLY A 269 -2.11 -12.04 15.63
CA GLY A 269 -3.40 -11.68 16.23
C GLY A 269 -3.74 -10.20 16.19
N ALA A 270 -2.73 -9.32 16.01
CA ALA A 270 -2.93 -7.88 15.81
C ALA A 270 -2.93 -7.47 14.32
N SER A 271 -2.97 -8.44 13.38
CA SER A 271 -2.97 -8.19 11.94
C SER A 271 -4.36 -7.82 11.41
N TYR A 272 -4.38 -7.22 10.20
CA TYR A 272 -5.64 -6.96 9.50
C TYR A 272 -6.42 -8.25 9.17
N VAL A 273 -5.75 -9.39 8.99
CA VAL A 273 -6.39 -10.70 8.75
C VAL A 273 -7.15 -11.16 10.00
N ALA A 274 -6.52 -11.08 11.18
CA ALA A 274 -7.19 -11.39 12.44
C ALA A 274 -8.41 -10.48 12.67
N ARG A 275 -8.30 -9.20 12.30
CA ARG A 275 -9.41 -8.27 12.37
C ARG A 275 -10.52 -8.60 11.39
N LEU A 276 -10.21 -9.00 10.15
CA LEU A 276 -11.21 -9.45 9.17
C LEU A 276 -11.97 -10.68 9.67
N ILE A 277 -11.27 -11.67 10.27
CA ILE A 277 -11.89 -12.85 10.87
C ILE A 277 -12.90 -12.43 11.96
N ALA A 278 -12.50 -11.52 12.85
CA ALA A 278 -13.38 -11.02 13.90
C ALA A 278 -14.58 -10.23 13.34
N ASP A 279 -14.35 -9.36 12.35
CA ASP A 279 -15.38 -8.56 11.69
C ASP A 279 -16.34 -9.42 10.85
N ALA A 280 -15.90 -10.61 10.40
CA ALA A 280 -16.74 -11.63 9.77
C ALA A 280 -17.48 -12.55 10.78
N GLY A 281 -17.34 -12.31 12.07
CA GLY A 281 -18.00 -13.10 13.12
C GLY A 281 -17.30 -14.41 13.47
N GLY A 282 -16.01 -14.59 13.10
CA GLY A 282 -15.19 -15.72 13.51
C GLY A 282 -14.39 -15.47 14.78
N VAL A 283 -13.85 -16.54 15.38
CA VAL A 283 -12.91 -16.49 16.50
C VAL A 283 -11.56 -17.00 16.01
N TYR A 284 -10.60 -16.08 15.89
CA TYR A 284 -9.26 -16.45 15.45
C TYR A 284 -8.50 -17.19 16.56
N VAL A 285 -7.93 -18.37 16.25
CA VAL A 285 -7.25 -19.22 17.24
C VAL A 285 -6.00 -18.57 17.85
N TRP A 286 -5.40 -17.59 17.16
CA TRP A 286 -4.23 -16.83 17.62
C TRP A 286 -4.54 -15.35 17.91
N ALA A 287 -5.78 -15.01 18.26
CA ALA A 287 -6.19 -13.61 18.50
C ALA A 287 -5.36 -12.88 19.57
N GLU A 288 -4.77 -13.62 20.53
CA GLU A 288 -3.94 -13.04 21.60
C GLU A 288 -2.48 -12.77 21.17
N ASN A 289 -2.06 -13.27 19.99
CA ASN A 289 -0.73 -13.02 19.46
C ASN A 289 -0.58 -11.52 19.14
N LYS A 290 0.55 -10.91 19.54
CA LYS A 290 0.75 -9.46 19.41
C LYS A 290 1.34 -9.01 18.08
N ALA A 291 1.73 -9.92 17.22
CA ALA A 291 2.27 -9.57 15.89
C ALA A 291 1.18 -8.92 15.02
N SER A 292 1.54 -7.82 14.36
CA SER A 292 0.68 -7.12 13.39
C SER A 292 0.81 -7.63 11.95
N GLY A 293 1.85 -8.42 11.67
CA GLY A 293 2.09 -9.08 10.39
C GLY A 293 1.99 -10.60 10.50
N GLY A 294 2.66 -11.31 9.58
CA GLY A 294 2.88 -12.75 9.69
C GLY A 294 3.85 -13.09 10.82
N THR A 295 3.70 -14.27 11.41
CA THR A 295 4.62 -14.81 12.40
C THR A 295 4.65 -16.34 12.26
N SER A 296 5.72 -16.97 12.74
CA SER A 296 5.89 -18.41 12.63
C SER A 296 5.78 -19.08 14.00
N VAL A 297 5.17 -20.27 14.01
CA VAL A 297 5.10 -21.19 15.18
C VAL A 297 5.56 -22.56 14.73
N ASP A 298 5.93 -23.43 15.67
CA ASP A 298 6.11 -24.84 15.35
C ASP A 298 4.74 -25.50 15.08
N ILE A 299 4.74 -26.59 14.29
CA ILE A 299 3.48 -27.23 13.90
C ILE A 299 2.81 -27.94 15.07
N GLU A 300 3.55 -28.39 16.08
CA GLU A 300 3.03 -28.99 17.29
C GLU A 300 2.22 -27.97 18.10
N SER A 301 2.73 -26.77 18.25
CA SER A 301 2.01 -25.62 18.85
C SER A 301 0.76 -25.28 18.06
N GLN A 302 0.84 -25.31 16.71
CA GLN A 302 -0.33 -25.08 15.86
C GLN A 302 -1.39 -26.18 16.06
N ILE A 303 -1.00 -27.45 16.10
CA ILE A 303 -1.91 -28.57 16.36
C ILE A 303 -2.54 -28.43 17.76
N ALA A 304 -1.73 -28.19 18.79
CA ALA A 304 -2.24 -28.04 20.15
C ALA A 304 -3.29 -26.93 20.30
N ARG A 305 -3.19 -25.85 19.50
CA ARG A 305 -4.09 -24.69 19.58
C ARG A 305 -5.25 -24.73 18.60
N ALA A 306 -5.08 -25.34 17.44
CA ALA A 306 -6.00 -25.25 16.31
C ALA A 306 -6.56 -26.60 15.82
N ALA A 307 -6.26 -27.73 16.49
CA ALA A 307 -6.77 -29.03 16.05
C ALA A 307 -8.31 -29.06 15.96
N ASP A 308 -9.00 -28.33 16.81
CA ASP A 308 -10.46 -28.24 16.87
C ASP A 308 -11.04 -27.05 16.05
N ALA A 309 -10.20 -26.32 15.30
CA ALA A 309 -10.66 -25.22 14.46
C ALA A 309 -11.67 -25.70 13.41
N ASP A 310 -12.80 -24.98 13.30
CA ASP A 310 -13.89 -25.33 12.41
C ASP A 310 -13.56 -25.02 10.94
N ILE A 311 -12.78 -23.96 10.73
CA ILE A 311 -12.48 -23.39 9.42
C ILE A 311 -10.99 -23.08 9.32
N TRP A 312 -10.42 -23.39 8.16
CA TRP A 312 -9.06 -23.04 7.78
C TRP A 312 -9.10 -22.09 6.57
N ILE A 313 -8.56 -20.89 6.70
CA ILE A 313 -8.45 -19.93 5.61
C ILE A 313 -7.00 -19.53 5.36
N ASN A 314 -6.73 -18.98 4.18
CA ASN A 314 -5.43 -18.36 3.83
C ASN A 314 -4.25 -19.31 4.07
N GLY A 315 -4.37 -20.54 3.60
CA GLY A 315 -3.31 -21.56 3.64
C GLY A 315 -2.34 -21.44 2.47
N GLY A 316 -1.79 -22.59 2.06
CA GLY A 316 -0.89 -22.73 0.91
C GLY A 316 -1.62 -22.59 -0.44
N ASP A 317 -0.92 -23.01 -1.47
CA ASP A 317 -1.43 -22.98 -2.86
C ASP A 317 -1.83 -24.39 -3.32
N TRP A 318 -2.78 -24.99 -2.60
CA TRP A 318 -3.18 -26.36 -2.81
C TRP A 318 -4.29 -26.47 -3.85
N THR A 319 -4.21 -27.51 -4.68
CA THR A 319 -5.25 -27.84 -5.65
C THR A 319 -6.26 -28.82 -5.09
N SER A 320 -5.87 -29.61 -4.07
CA SER A 320 -6.73 -30.59 -3.39
C SER A 320 -6.31 -30.83 -1.93
N LEU A 321 -7.18 -31.46 -1.12
CA LEU A 321 -6.81 -31.95 0.21
C LEU A 321 -5.75 -33.05 0.14
N LYS A 322 -5.68 -33.76 -0.98
CA LYS A 322 -4.63 -34.77 -1.21
C LYS A 322 -3.26 -34.09 -1.34
N ASP A 323 -3.17 -32.97 -2.06
CA ASP A 323 -1.92 -32.21 -2.17
C ASP A 323 -1.48 -31.67 -0.82
N MET A 324 -2.43 -31.21 0.01
CA MET A 324 -2.14 -30.77 1.37
C MET A 324 -1.46 -31.89 2.19
N LEU A 325 -1.97 -33.13 2.13
CA LEU A 325 -1.37 -34.25 2.84
C LEU A 325 -0.04 -34.69 2.25
N ALA A 326 0.17 -34.51 0.96
CA ALA A 326 1.47 -34.81 0.33
C ALA A 326 2.55 -33.83 0.79
N GLU A 327 2.18 -32.56 0.99
CA GLU A 327 3.07 -31.52 1.51
C GLU A 327 3.37 -31.73 3.00
N GLU A 328 2.32 -31.93 3.82
CA GLU A 328 2.45 -32.08 5.27
C GLU A 328 1.42 -33.08 5.82
N PRO A 329 1.84 -34.32 6.12
CA PRO A 329 0.92 -35.37 6.60
C PRO A 329 0.22 -35.04 7.93
N ARG A 330 0.77 -34.14 8.75
CA ARG A 330 0.19 -33.75 10.05
C ARG A 330 -1.05 -32.87 9.91
N TYR A 331 -1.35 -32.33 8.72
CA TYR A 331 -2.59 -31.59 8.46
C TYR A 331 -3.85 -32.40 8.72
N ARG A 332 -3.75 -33.76 8.67
CA ARG A 332 -4.84 -34.67 9.06
C ARG A 332 -5.36 -34.47 10.48
N HIS A 333 -4.59 -33.85 11.37
CA HIS A 333 -4.97 -33.63 12.77
C HIS A 333 -5.93 -32.43 12.95
N PHE A 334 -6.11 -31.59 11.93
CA PHE A 334 -7.02 -30.45 12.01
C PHE A 334 -8.45 -30.86 11.62
N LYS A 335 -9.43 -30.52 12.47
CA LYS A 335 -10.86 -30.73 12.23
C LYS A 335 -11.31 -30.12 10.90
N SER A 336 -10.88 -28.88 10.61
CA SER A 336 -11.18 -28.18 9.36
C SER A 336 -10.72 -28.98 8.13
N PHE A 337 -9.57 -29.59 8.16
CA PHE A 337 -9.09 -30.48 7.10
C PHE A 337 -9.97 -31.72 6.97
N GLN A 338 -10.24 -32.44 8.08
CA GLN A 338 -11.05 -33.66 8.09
C GLN A 338 -12.45 -33.43 7.51
N GLN A 339 -13.04 -32.27 7.81
CA GLN A 339 -14.34 -31.85 7.30
C GLN A 339 -14.30 -31.29 5.87
N GLY A 340 -13.10 -31.03 5.32
CA GLY A 340 -12.92 -30.37 4.03
C GLY A 340 -13.27 -28.88 4.08
N ASN A 341 -13.22 -28.26 5.26
CA ASN A 341 -13.57 -26.86 5.44
C ASN A 341 -12.31 -25.97 5.37
N VAL A 342 -11.64 -26.04 4.24
CA VAL A 342 -10.41 -25.31 3.91
C VAL A 342 -10.68 -24.38 2.72
N TRP A 343 -10.32 -23.12 2.88
CA TRP A 343 -10.63 -22.07 1.91
C TRP A 343 -9.40 -21.23 1.57
N LEU A 344 -9.18 -21.00 0.27
CA LEU A 344 -8.06 -20.23 -0.26
C LEU A 344 -8.56 -19.02 -1.04
N TYR A 345 -7.80 -17.92 -0.98
CA TYR A 345 -8.10 -16.67 -1.69
C TYR A 345 -7.60 -16.65 -3.14
N ASN A 346 -7.34 -17.82 -3.73
CA ASN A 346 -6.82 -18.00 -5.08
C ASN A 346 -7.90 -18.41 -6.10
N ARG A 347 -9.14 -17.93 -5.94
CA ARG A 347 -10.21 -18.15 -6.91
C ARG A 347 -9.91 -17.48 -8.24
N ILE A 348 -9.30 -16.28 -8.21
CA ILE A 348 -8.86 -15.55 -9.39
C ILE A 348 -7.34 -15.53 -9.39
N VAL A 349 -6.77 -16.30 -10.32
CA VAL A 349 -5.33 -16.39 -10.58
C VAL A 349 -5.10 -15.89 -12.00
N HIS A 350 -4.20 -14.95 -12.19
CA HIS A 350 -3.82 -14.42 -13.47
C HIS A 350 -2.79 -15.30 -14.18
N GLU A 351 -2.58 -15.11 -15.47
CA GLU A 351 -1.65 -15.92 -16.29
C GLU A 351 -0.21 -15.93 -15.76
N ASN A 352 0.21 -14.84 -15.08
CA ASN A 352 1.52 -14.73 -14.44
C ASN A 352 1.62 -15.42 -13.06
N GLY A 353 0.54 -16.11 -12.62
CA GLY A 353 0.45 -16.78 -11.31
C GLY A 353 0.09 -15.86 -10.15
N GLY A 354 -0.10 -14.58 -10.37
CA GLY A 354 -0.49 -13.63 -9.32
C GLY A 354 -1.96 -13.76 -8.93
N TYR A 355 -2.27 -13.53 -7.65
CA TYR A 355 -3.64 -13.57 -7.14
C TYR A 355 -4.25 -12.18 -7.10
N ASP A 356 -5.43 -12.05 -7.68
CA ASP A 356 -6.20 -10.80 -7.70
C ASP A 356 -6.57 -10.31 -6.28
N TYR A 357 -6.64 -11.21 -5.31
CA TYR A 357 -6.83 -10.88 -3.89
C TYR A 357 -5.78 -9.88 -3.38
N TRP A 358 -4.51 -10.03 -3.76
CA TRP A 358 -3.42 -9.13 -3.37
C TRP A 358 -3.35 -7.85 -4.21
N SER A 359 -4.23 -7.70 -5.18
CA SER A 359 -4.40 -6.51 -6.01
C SER A 359 -5.73 -5.82 -5.67
N ARG A 360 -6.81 -6.09 -6.38
CA ARG A 360 -8.13 -5.46 -6.16
C ARG A 360 -8.71 -5.67 -4.76
N GLY A 361 -8.34 -6.77 -4.09
CA GLY A 361 -8.80 -7.01 -2.71
C GLY A 361 -8.39 -5.92 -1.71
N ILE A 362 -7.29 -5.19 -1.97
CA ILE A 362 -6.82 -4.13 -1.09
C ILE A 362 -7.81 -2.97 -1.04
N THR A 363 -8.35 -2.57 -2.19
CA THR A 363 -9.32 -1.47 -2.27
C THR A 363 -10.77 -1.94 -2.08
N ARG A 364 -11.01 -3.26 -1.96
CA ARG A 364 -12.36 -3.83 -1.83
C ARG A 364 -12.50 -4.75 -0.61
N PRO A 365 -12.17 -4.28 0.60
CA PRO A 365 -12.34 -5.05 1.83
C PRO A 365 -13.80 -5.44 2.10
N ASP A 366 -14.75 -4.70 1.56
CA ASP A 366 -16.18 -5.02 1.62
C ASP A 366 -16.48 -6.38 0.96
N LEU A 367 -15.88 -6.68 -0.19
CA LEU A 367 -16.06 -7.96 -0.87
C LEU A 367 -15.33 -9.11 -0.16
N ILE A 368 -14.12 -8.86 0.38
CA ILE A 368 -13.40 -9.85 1.21
C ILE A 368 -14.24 -10.22 2.44
N LEU A 369 -14.79 -9.21 3.12
CA LEU A 369 -15.66 -9.44 4.29
C LEU A 369 -16.89 -10.25 3.90
N GLY A 370 -17.49 -9.96 2.73
CA GLY A 370 -18.62 -10.72 2.19
C GLY A 370 -18.29 -12.19 1.98
N ASP A 371 -17.13 -12.50 1.36
CA ASP A 371 -16.64 -13.86 1.18
C ASP A 371 -16.48 -14.58 2.53
N LEU A 372 -15.83 -13.92 3.51
CA LEU A 372 -15.61 -14.50 4.84
C LEU A 372 -16.92 -14.73 5.60
N ILE A 373 -17.87 -13.79 5.55
CA ILE A 373 -19.19 -13.99 6.16
C ILE A 373 -19.90 -15.17 5.50
N LYS A 374 -19.82 -15.32 4.19
CA LYS A 374 -20.43 -16.46 3.48
C LYS A 374 -19.77 -17.79 3.86
N ILE A 375 -18.48 -17.81 4.15
CA ILE A 375 -17.78 -19.00 4.64
C ILE A 375 -18.20 -19.32 6.08
N PHE A 376 -18.28 -18.30 6.96
CA PHE A 376 -18.50 -18.49 8.39
C PHE A 376 -19.98 -18.65 8.74
N HIS A 377 -20.86 -17.91 8.03
CA HIS A 377 -22.28 -17.75 8.28
C HIS A 377 -23.04 -17.67 6.96
N PRO A 378 -23.13 -18.76 6.17
CA PRO A 378 -23.70 -18.74 4.82
C PRO A 378 -25.13 -18.21 4.76
N GLU A 379 -25.90 -18.38 5.83
CA GLU A 379 -27.28 -17.87 5.94
C GLU A 379 -27.36 -16.33 6.00
N LEU A 380 -26.28 -15.64 6.43
CA LEU A 380 -26.22 -14.18 6.54
C LEU A 380 -25.68 -13.49 5.27
N ALA A 381 -25.17 -14.27 4.32
CA ALA A 381 -24.59 -13.77 3.07
C ALA A 381 -25.08 -14.55 1.85
N ARG A 382 -26.42 -14.88 1.82
CA ARG A 382 -27.02 -15.66 0.73
C ARG A 382 -26.88 -15.00 -0.62
N ASP A 383 -27.00 -13.67 -0.66
CA ASP A 383 -26.95 -12.85 -1.88
C ASP A 383 -25.52 -12.52 -2.33
N HIS A 384 -24.50 -12.86 -1.51
CA HIS A 384 -23.11 -12.63 -1.84
C HIS A 384 -22.58 -13.79 -2.70
N GLU A 385 -21.90 -13.47 -3.80
CA GLU A 385 -21.15 -14.44 -4.60
C GLU A 385 -19.67 -14.36 -4.26
N PHE A 386 -19.01 -15.53 -4.16
CA PHE A 386 -17.58 -15.58 -3.88
C PHE A 386 -16.78 -14.84 -4.94
N VAL A 387 -15.97 -13.89 -4.51
CA VAL A 387 -15.08 -13.13 -5.38
C VAL A 387 -13.69 -13.76 -5.41
N TRP A 388 -13.07 -13.92 -4.26
CA TRP A 388 -11.68 -14.41 -4.16
C TRP A 388 -11.54 -15.76 -3.50
N TYR A 389 -12.47 -16.14 -2.62
CA TYR A 389 -12.35 -17.41 -1.91
C TYR A 389 -12.94 -18.57 -2.70
N LYS A 390 -12.25 -19.70 -2.64
CA LYS A 390 -12.77 -21.01 -3.09
C LYS A 390 -12.43 -22.07 -2.06
N GLN A 391 -13.31 -23.05 -1.92
CA GLN A 391 -13.07 -24.23 -1.09
C GLN A 391 -12.09 -25.17 -1.79
N VAL A 392 -11.15 -25.73 -1.03
CA VAL A 392 -10.21 -26.75 -1.54
C VAL A 392 -10.98 -28.04 -1.77
N PRO A 393 -10.97 -28.59 -3.01
CA PRO A 393 -11.64 -29.86 -3.31
C PRO A 393 -10.98 -31.02 -2.59
N ARG A 394 -11.71 -32.13 -2.41
CA ARG A 394 -11.17 -33.32 -1.75
C ARG A 394 -10.17 -34.05 -2.64
N GLU A 395 -10.41 -34.10 -3.97
CA GLU A 395 -9.62 -34.74 -5.02
C GLU A 395 -9.25 -33.74 -6.13
#